data_b849b5785e3c8f6f8cb2557e74c972e7
#
_entry.id   b849b5785e3c8f6f8cb2557e74c972e7
#
_cell.length_a   1.000
_cell.length_b   1.000
_cell.length_c   1.000
_cell.angle_alpha   90.00
_cell.angle_beta   90.00
_cell.angle_gamma   90.00
#
_symmetry.space_group_name_H-M   'P 1'
#
loop_
_entity.id
_entity.type
_entity.pdbx_description
1 polymer ?
#
loop_
_entity_poly.entity_id
_entity_poly.type
_entity_poly.pdbx_seq_one_letter_code
_entity_poly.pdbx_strand_id
1 'polypeptide(L)'
;MKRFIEGENRLQSTLFPERLDDYVAEDNAVRVVDAFVEKLDLLSLGFDGVEPSATGRPAYHPAVLLKLYIYGYLNSLQSGRRLEQEAQRNVELMWLTGRLMPVFKTITSFRKENRQAIRKVCLSFVELCRELELFSAKLVAIDGSKFKAVNSRDKNFTKKSVKRRIKKTQANIDRYLAKLDAVDEEEPEIREVTAEELRQKIASMEAKMEELKGREAEVAAHPDKQVSVTDEDARSMMKPGGGSVVGYNVQTAVDEKHHMIVSHEVTNDTTDRQQLDKVAKRAKKVLRAKTLKVVADAGYYEGKAIAECYAADITALVPKTDTSPAKSKGRYSKADFRYDAKHNEYVCPAGERLSKRGESREKGNTLWVYRTKRCGRCALKAECTTDDVRKIKRWEKEDVLDKAATNLKQEPDAMRQRKALVEHPFGTLKQAMGATHFLTKRLPSVRAEMSLHVLAYNMKRAIKVLGAERIIDALQPA
;
A
#
# COMPACT_ATOMS: atom_id res chain seq x y z
N MET A 1 55.36 -1.80 -26.33
CA MET A 1 54.09 -1.81 -27.09
C MET A 1 52.91 -1.76 -26.10
N LYS A 2 52.03 -0.78 -26.25
CA LYS A 2 50.77 -0.75 -25.52
C LYS A 2 49.82 -1.76 -26.20
N ARG A 3 49.52 -2.89 -25.55
CA ARG A 3 48.58 -3.89 -26.05
C ARG A 3 47.22 -3.64 -25.38
N PHE A 4 46.18 -3.63 -26.16
CA PHE A 4 44.79 -3.64 -25.67
C PHE A 4 44.30 -5.09 -25.55
N ILE A 5 43.35 -5.34 -24.68
CA ILE A 5 42.57 -6.59 -24.66
C ILE A 5 41.64 -6.52 -25.88
N GLU A 6 41.78 -7.47 -26.79
CA GLU A 6 40.97 -7.54 -28.02
C GLU A 6 39.84 -8.56 -27.80
N GLY A 7 38.63 -8.23 -28.30
CA GLY A 7 37.51 -9.14 -28.30
C GLY A 7 37.57 -10.09 -29.53
N GLU A 8 36.69 -11.09 -29.52
CA GLU A 8 36.58 -12.06 -30.62
C GLU A 8 36.06 -11.42 -31.92
N ASN A 9 36.47 -11.97 -33.03
CA ASN A 9 35.96 -11.53 -34.34
C ASN A 9 34.49 -11.93 -34.48
N ARG A 10 33.61 -10.97 -34.78
CA ARG A 10 32.16 -11.19 -34.92
C ARG A 10 31.79 -12.18 -36.05
N LEU A 11 32.69 -12.44 -36.98
CA LEU A 11 32.51 -13.38 -38.09
C LEU A 11 33.16 -14.74 -37.80
N GLN A 12 33.76 -14.93 -36.63
CA GLN A 12 34.35 -16.21 -36.26
C GLN A 12 33.25 -17.23 -35.97
N SER A 13 33.35 -18.39 -36.63
CA SER A 13 32.51 -19.55 -36.36
C SER A 13 33.21 -20.43 -35.32
N THR A 14 32.50 -20.86 -34.29
CA THR A 14 32.98 -21.82 -33.32
C THR A 14 32.82 -23.25 -33.84
N LEU A 15 33.81 -24.09 -33.63
CA LEU A 15 33.77 -25.50 -34.03
C LEU A 15 32.70 -26.30 -33.26
N PHE A 16 32.52 -25.98 -32.01
CA PHE A 16 31.47 -26.52 -31.16
C PHE A 16 30.44 -25.44 -30.85
N PRO A 17 29.12 -25.73 -31.03
CA PRO A 17 28.09 -24.78 -30.69
C PRO A 17 28.04 -24.56 -29.18
N GLU A 18 28.09 -23.29 -28.78
CA GLU A 18 27.92 -22.87 -27.38
C GLU A 18 26.49 -23.13 -26.90
N ARG A 19 26.34 -23.55 -25.66
CA ARG A 19 25.05 -23.73 -25.00
C ARG A 19 24.64 -22.43 -24.31
N LEU A 20 23.36 -22.13 -24.25
CA LEU A 20 22.89 -20.98 -23.45
C LEU A 20 23.32 -21.10 -21.99
N ASP A 21 23.49 -22.31 -21.49
CA ASP A 21 23.89 -22.59 -20.11
C ASP A 21 25.33 -22.13 -19.81
N ASP A 22 26.19 -22.10 -20.81
CA ASP A 22 27.58 -21.63 -20.68
C ASP A 22 27.69 -20.13 -20.40
N TYR A 23 26.63 -19.35 -20.71
CA TYR A 23 26.57 -17.90 -20.51
C TYR A 23 25.94 -17.50 -19.15
N VAL A 24 25.42 -18.44 -18.38
CA VAL A 24 24.70 -18.17 -17.12
C VAL A 24 25.43 -18.89 -15.99
N ALA A 25 26.09 -18.12 -15.12
CA ALA A 25 26.82 -18.67 -13.98
C ALA A 25 25.90 -19.49 -13.05
N GLU A 26 26.48 -20.46 -12.35
CA GLU A 26 25.72 -21.39 -11.48
C GLU A 26 25.03 -20.66 -10.32
N ASP A 27 25.63 -19.60 -9.80
CA ASP A 27 25.12 -18.73 -8.74
C ASP A 27 24.20 -17.61 -9.22
N ASN A 28 23.89 -17.56 -10.53
CA ASN A 28 23.04 -16.51 -11.09
C ASN A 28 21.60 -16.60 -10.57
N ALA A 29 21.06 -15.44 -10.17
CA ALA A 29 19.69 -15.30 -9.66
C ALA A 29 18.61 -15.84 -10.62
N VAL A 30 18.88 -15.88 -11.93
CA VAL A 30 17.94 -16.40 -12.92
C VAL A 30 17.67 -17.89 -12.74
N ARG A 31 18.67 -18.65 -12.26
CA ARG A 31 18.51 -20.09 -11.96
C ARG A 31 17.56 -20.32 -10.78
N VAL A 32 17.56 -19.42 -9.80
CA VAL A 32 16.59 -19.47 -8.69
C VAL A 32 15.17 -19.22 -9.21
N VAL A 33 15.00 -18.30 -10.17
CA VAL A 33 13.69 -18.06 -10.80
C VAL A 33 13.20 -19.31 -11.53
N ASP A 34 14.08 -19.93 -12.28
CA ASP A 34 13.79 -21.16 -13.02
C ASP A 34 13.36 -22.28 -12.07
N ALA A 35 14.21 -22.64 -11.14
CA ALA A 35 13.97 -23.70 -10.17
C ALA A 35 12.68 -23.46 -9.34
N PHE A 36 12.44 -22.21 -8.94
CA PHE A 36 11.23 -21.85 -8.19
C PHE A 36 9.96 -22.06 -9.01
N VAL A 37 9.95 -21.62 -10.26
CA VAL A 37 8.75 -21.75 -11.12
C VAL A 37 8.51 -23.22 -11.51
N GLU A 38 9.55 -24.00 -11.78
CA GLU A 38 9.42 -25.45 -12.07
C GLU A 38 8.85 -26.25 -10.88
N LYS A 39 9.11 -25.81 -9.66
CA LYS A 39 8.55 -26.46 -8.44
C LYS A 39 7.06 -26.14 -8.22
N LEU A 40 6.51 -25.14 -8.88
CA LEU A 40 5.11 -24.72 -8.68
C LEU A 40 4.13 -25.65 -9.41
N ASP A 41 3.10 -26.09 -8.72
CA ASP A 41 1.91 -26.66 -9.34
C ASP A 41 1.02 -25.52 -9.87
N LEU A 42 1.25 -25.13 -11.13
CA LEU A 42 0.57 -24.00 -11.76
C LEU A 42 -0.94 -24.24 -11.90
N LEU A 43 -1.37 -25.50 -12.06
CA LEU A 43 -2.79 -25.84 -12.18
C LEU A 43 -3.50 -25.59 -10.85
N SER A 44 -2.96 -26.07 -9.73
CA SER A 44 -3.54 -25.87 -8.39
C SER A 44 -3.51 -24.40 -7.96
N LEU A 45 -2.53 -23.63 -8.44
CA LEU A 45 -2.47 -22.20 -8.24
C LEU A 45 -3.55 -21.45 -9.04
N GLY A 46 -4.13 -22.10 -10.06
CA GLY A 46 -5.22 -21.58 -10.88
C GLY A 46 -4.73 -20.73 -12.06
N PHE A 47 -3.62 -21.10 -12.68
CA PHE A 47 -3.22 -20.54 -13.95
C PHE A 47 -4.01 -21.15 -15.09
N ASP A 48 -4.44 -20.31 -16.01
CA ASP A 48 -5.06 -20.76 -17.27
C ASP A 48 -3.98 -21.22 -18.25
N GLY A 49 -4.31 -22.21 -19.08
CA GLY A 49 -3.44 -22.68 -20.19
C GLY A 49 -2.25 -23.52 -19.74
N VAL A 50 -2.31 -24.17 -18.59
CA VAL A 50 -1.32 -25.17 -18.14
C VAL A 50 -1.42 -26.41 -19.02
N GLU A 51 -2.65 -26.82 -19.38
CA GLU A 51 -2.90 -27.88 -20.36
C GLU A 51 -3.10 -27.27 -21.74
N PRO A 52 -2.44 -27.80 -22.79
CA PRO A 52 -2.56 -27.26 -24.14
C PRO A 52 -3.98 -27.49 -24.70
N SER A 53 -4.51 -26.48 -25.37
CA SER A 53 -5.78 -26.63 -26.11
C SER A 53 -5.62 -27.60 -27.27
N ALA A 54 -6.64 -28.45 -27.51
CA ALA A 54 -6.62 -29.44 -28.60
C ALA A 54 -6.61 -28.81 -30.00
N THR A 55 -7.08 -27.56 -30.13
CA THR A 55 -7.19 -26.82 -31.38
C THR A 55 -6.79 -25.37 -31.24
N GLY A 56 -6.46 -24.71 -32.34
CA GLY A 56 -6.08 -23.30 -32.36
C GLY A 56 -4.57 -23.06 -32.43
N ARG A 57 -4.17 -21.78 -32.34
CA ARG A 57 -2.73 -21.42 -32.36
C ARG A 57 -2.07 -21.86 -31.04
N PRO A 58 -0.90 -22.53 -31.09
CA PRO A 58 -0.16 -22.88 -29.87
C PRO A 58 0.08 -21.65 -28.98
N ALA A 59 -0.21 -21.78 -27.70
CA ALA A 59 0.03 -20.76 -26.68
C ALA A 59 1.36 -20.99 -25.97
N TYR A 60 1.92 -19.94 -25.37
CA TYR A 60 3.05 -20.10 -24.47
C TYR A 60 2.56 -20.73 -23.16
N HIS A 61 3.31 -21.70 -22.66
CA HIS A 61 3.04 -22.27 -21.34
C HIS A 61 3.13 -21.18 -20.27
N PRO A 62 2.22 -21.13 -19.26
CA PRO A 62 2.20 -20.08 -18.26
C PRO A 62 3.49 -19.94 -17.45
N ALA A 63 4.27 -21.03 -17.28
CA ALA A 63 5.58 -20.98 -16.64
C ALA A 63 6.53 -20.01 -17.34
N VAL A 64 6.57 -20.00 -18.68
CA VAL A 64 7.44 -19.08 -19.47
C VAL A 64 7.10 -17.62 -19.16
N LEU A 65 5.82 -17.29 -19.18
CA LEU A 65 5.37 -15.92 -18.93
C LEU A 65 5.54 -15.52 -17.45
N LEU A 66 5.39 -16.46 -16.52
CA LEU A 66 5.64 -16.23 -15.11
C LEU A 66 7.13 -15.99 -14.83
N LYS A 67 8.02 -16.82 -15.38
CA LYS A 67 9.48 -16.66 -15.33
C LYS A 67 9.89 -15.26 -15.85
N LEU A 68 9.36 -14.88 -17.00
CA LEU A 68 9.60 -13.57 -17.59
C LEU A 68 9.19 -12.41 -16.67
N TYR A 69 8.03 -12.51 -16.00
CA TYR A 69 7.60 -11.50 -15.04
C TYR A 69 8.47 -11.46 -13.79
N ILE A 70 8.78 -12.59 -13.19
CA ILE A 70 9.61 -12.65 -11.98
C ILE A 70 10.98 -12.03 -12.29
N TYR A 71 11.63 -12.44 -13.37
CA TYR A 71 12.89 -11.85 -13.83
C TYR A 71 12.78 -10.34 -14.03
N GLY A 72 11.71 -9.91 -14.70
CA GLY A 72 11.48 -8.50 -14.97
C GLY A 72 11.37 -7.65 -13.71
N TYR A 73 10.64 -8.13 -12.71
CA TYR A 73 10.51 -7.42 -11.43
C TYR A 73 11.80 -7.46 -10.60
N LEU A 74 12.58 -8.55 -10.68
CA LEU A 74 13.92 -8.61 -10.10
C LEU A 74 14.86 -7.56 -10.69
N ASN A 75 14.78 -7.32 -11.99
CA ASN A 75 15.70 -6.44 -12.72
C ASN A 75 15.08 -5.06 -13.05
N SER A 76 13.97 -4.68 -12.38
CA SER A 76 13.29 -3.38 -12.59
C SER A 76 12.74 -3.19 -14.02
N LEU A 77 12.43 -4.29 -14.72
CA LEU A 77 11.86 -4.35 -16.07
C LEU A 77 10.36 -4.65 -16.01
N GLN A 78 9.55 -3.72 -15.52
CA GLN A 78 8.13 -3.97 -15.21
C GLN A 78 7.18 -3.79 -16.42
N SER A 79 7.64 -3.14 -17.48
CA SER A 79 6.86 -2.87 -18.69
C SER A 79 6.86 -4.07 -19.64
N GLY A 80 5.68 -4.52 -20.10
CA GLY A 80 5.56 -5.61 -21.08
C GLY A 80 6.33 -5.35 -22.38
N ARG A 81 6.40 -4.10 -22.84
CA ARG A 81 7.20 -3.73 -24.02
C ARG A 81 8.70 -3.86 -23.79
N ARG A 82 9.17 -3.49 -22.60
CA ARG A 82 10.58 -3.67 -22.24
C ARG A 82 10.92 -5.16 -22.09
N LEU A 83 10.02 -5.95 -21.51
CA LEU A 83 10.20 -7.40 -21.39
C LEU A 83 10.26 -8.08 -22.77
N GLU A 84 9.43 -7.67 -23.74
CA GLU A 84 9.51 -8.13 -25.12
C GLU A 84 10.87 -7.82 -25.74
N GLN A 85 11.36 -6.58 -25.58
CA GLN A 85 12.68 -6.18 -26.10
C GLN A 85 13.83 -6.94 -25.44
N GLU A 86 13.79 -7.13 -24.13
CA GLU A 86 14.82 -7.86 -23.40
C GLU A 86 14.81 -9.36 -23.74
N ALA A 87 13.66 -9.97 -23.97
CA ALA A 87 13.56 -11.37 -24.38
C ALA A 87 14.27 -11.64 -25.73
N GLN A 88 14.48 -10.60 -26.55
CA GLN A 88 15.16 -10.70 -27.85
C GLN A 88 16.68 -10.53 -27.77
N ARG A 89 17.23 -9.95 -26.69
CA ARG A 89 18.64 -9.54 -26.61
C ARG A 89 19.35 -9.89 -25.32
N ASN A 90 18.63 -10.26 -24.28
CA ASN A 90 19.19 -10.56 -22.96
C ASN A 90 19.42 -12.06 -22.82
N VAL A 91 20.67 -12.45 -22.63
CA VAL A 91 21.08 -13.86 -22.59
C VAL A 91 20.42 -14.62 -21.42
N GLU A 92 20.28 -14.00 -20.23
CA GLU A 92 19.62 -14.61 -19.11
C GLU A 92 18.14 -14.90 -19.39
N LEU A 93 17.45 -13.98 -20.10
CA LEU A 93 16.06 -14.22 -20.54
C LEU A 93 15.96 -15.26 -21.65
N MET A 94 16.92 -15.28 -22.58
CA MET A 94 16.98 -16.33 -23.59
C MET A 94 17.16 -17.71 -22.95
N TRP A 95 18.02 -17.81 -21.95
CA TRP A 95 18.20 -19.03 -21.17
C TRP A 95 16.90 -19.42 -20.43
N LEU A 96 16.32 -18.48 -19.70
CA LEU A 96 15.14 -18.69 -18.86
C LEU A 96 13.89 -19.11 -19.65
N THR A 97 13.74 -18.61 -20.88
CA THR A 97 12.57 -18.84 -21.74
C THR A 97 12.82 -19.86 -22.86
N GLY A 98 14.03 -20.42 -22.97
CA GLY A 98 14.39 -21.27 -24.09
C GLY A 98 14.34 -20.53 -25.44
N ARG A 99 14.77 -19.28 -25.49
CA ARG A 99 14.71 -18.35 -26.64
C ARG A 99 13.28 -18.04 -27.12
N LEU A 100 12.25 -18.27 -26.30
CA LEU A 100 10.90 -17.82 -26.62
C LEU A 100 10.77 -16.30 -26.43
N MET A 101 10.15 -15.64 -27.40
CA MET A 101 10.03 -14.18 -27.47
C MET A 101 8.56 -13.74 -27.52
N PRO A 102 7.83 -13.81 -26.39
CA PRO A 102 6.43 -13.41 -26.36
C PRO A 102 6.28 -11.92 -26.64
N VAL A 103 5.31 -11.55 -27.50
CA VAL A 103 4.99 -10.14 -27.77
C VAL A 103 4.34 -9.49 -26.55
N PHE A 104 4.51 -8.16 -26.41
CA PHE A 104 4.04 -7.41 -25.23
C PHE A 104 2.54 -7.59 -24.94
N LYS A 105 1.69 -7.81 -25.97
CA LYS A 105 0.26 -8.07 -25.79
C LYS A 105 0.04 -9.37 -25.00
N THR A 106 0.73 -10.46 -25.38
CA THR A 106 0.68 -11.75 -24.68
C THR A 106 1.15 -11.60 -23.23
N ILE A 107 2.30 -10.93 -23.02
CA ILE A 107 2.84 -10.66 -21.68
C ILE A 107 1.81 -9.91 -20.83
N THR A 108 1.22 -8.83 -21.34
CA THR A 108 0.27 -8.02 -20.54
C THR A 108 -1.07 -8.73 -20.31
N SER A 109 -1.57 -9.52 -21.28
CA SER A 109 -2.78 -10.32 -21.12
C SER A 109 -2.60 -11.39 -20.04
N PHE A 110 -1.47 -12.10 -20.01
CA PHE A 110 -1.16 -13.09 -18.99
C PHE A 110 -1.29 -12.51 -17.56
N ARG A 111 -0.68 -11.35 -17.27
CA ARG A 111 -0.82 -10.70 -15.96
C ARG A 111 -2.26 -10.30 -15.66
N LYS A 112 -3.00 -9.83 -16.66
CA LYS A 112 -4.40 -9.42 -16.51
C LYS A 112 -5.33 -10.61 -16.21
N GLU A 113 -5.09 -11.75 -16.81
CA GLU A 113 -5.93 -12.95 -16.70
C GLU A 113 -5.60 -13.74 -15.42
N ASN A 114 -4.32 -13.83 -15.06
CA ASN A 114 -3.84 -14.67 -13.96
C ASN A 114 -3.59 -13.91 -12.62
N ARG A 115 -4.38 -12.86 -12.33
CA ARG A 115 -4.15 -11.98 -11.15
C ARG A 115 -4.13 -12.73 -9.82
N GLN A 116 -5.05 -13.68 -9.63
CA GLN A 116 -5.14 -14.42 -8.37
C GLN A 116 -4.03 -15.46 -8.25
N ALA A 117 -3.72 -16.15 -9.34
CA ALA A 117 -2.62 -17.11 -9.41
C ALA A 117 -1.28 -16.43 -9.08
N ILE A 118 -0.99 -15.29 -9.65
CA ILE A 118 0.21 -14.48 -9.35
C ILE A 118 0.31 -14.14 -7.83
N ARG A 119 -0.81 -13.81 -7.19
CA ARG A 119 -0.83 -13.55 -5.74
C ARG A 119 -0.49 -14.81 -4.94
N LYS A 120 -0.99 -15.98 -5.37
CA LYS A 120 -0.67 -17.26 -4.73
C LYS A 120 0.80 -17.63 -4.92
N VAL A 121 1.40 -17.36 -6.10
CA VAL A 121 2.85 -17.57 -6.35
C VAL A 121 3.69 -16.77 -5.33
N CYS A 122 3.33 -15.50 -5.08
CA CYS A 122 4.01 -14.73 -4.05
C CYS A 122 3.90 -15.37 -2.66
N LEU A 123 2.73 -15.92 -2.32
CA LEU A 123 2.52 -16.62 -1.05
C LEU A 123 3.36 -17.92 -0.99
N SER A 124 3.41 -18.71 -2.06
CA SER A 124 4.23 -19.94 -2.13
C SER A 124 5.71 -19.63 -1.89
N PHE A 125 6.22 -18.49 -2.41
CA PHE A 125 7.60 -18.10 -2.12
C PHE A 125 7.82 -17.70 -0.65
N VAL A 126 6.85 -17.04 -0.02
CA VAL A 126 6.91 -16.74 1.41
C VAL A 126 6.86 -18.03 2.24
N GLU A 127 6.09 -19.04 1.83
CA GLU A 127 6.05 -20.35 2.46
C GLU A 127 7.41 -21.07 2.33
N LEU A 128 8.04 -21.05 1.17
CA LEU A 128 9.41 -21.51 0.96
C LEU A 128 10.40 -20.79 1.89
N CYS A 129 10.32 -19.47 2.01
CA CYS A 129 11.17 -18.71 2.92
C CYS A 129 10.97 -19.12 4.39
N ARG A 130 9.76 -19.50 4.78
CA ARG A 130 9.48 -20.03 6.11
C ARG A 130 10.13 -21.41 6.30
N GLU A 131 10.02 -22.30 5.33
CA GLU A 131 10.65 -23.64 5.34
C GLU A 131 12.17 -23.55 5.42
N LEU A 132 12.74 -22.53 4.77
CA LEU A 132 14.17 -22.18 4.83
C LEU A 132 14.56 -21.41 6.11
N GLU A 133 13.67 -21.31 7.09
CA GLU A 133 13.88 -20.64 8.39
C GLU A 133 14.34 -19.18 8.26
N LEU A 134 13.94 -18.47 7.20
CA LEU A 134 14.30 -17.07 6.98
C LEU A 134 13.48 -16.07 7.83
N PHE A 135 12.47 -16.53 8.56
CA PHE A 135 11.67 -15.72 9.49
C PHE A 135 11.97 -16.07 10.95
N SER A 136 11.92 -15.07 11.84
CA SER A 136 11.94 -15.29 13.29
C SER A 136 10.59 -15.79 13.81
N ALA A 137 9.51 -15.38 13.16
CA ALA A 137 8.13 -15.60 13.57
C ALA A 137 7.78 -15.09 14.98
N LYS A 138 8.60 -14.17 15.54
CA LYS A 138 8.42 -13.61 16.91
C LYS A 138 7.83 -12.21 16.86
N LEU A 139 8.40 -11.33 16.04
CA LEU A 139 8.00 -9.94 15.89
C LEU A 139 7.89 -9.56 14.42
N VAL A 140 6.78 -8.89 14.08
CA VAL A 140 6.62 -8.24 12.77
C VAL A 140 6.30 -6.76 12.94
N ALA A 141 6.87 -5.94 12.06
CA ALA A 141 6.52 -4.54 11.95
C ALA A 141 5.48 -4.34 10.84
N ILE A 142 4.38 -3.64 11.16
CA ILE A 142 3.34 -3.30 10.20
C ILE A 142 3.47 -1.82 9.82
N ASP A 143 3.44 -1.56 8.51
CA ASP A 143 3.43 -0.20 7.97
C ASP A 143 2.67 -0.12 6.65
N GLY A 144 2.20 1.10 6.34
CA GLY A 144 1.51 1.44 5.13
C GLY A 144 2.23 2.51 4.32
N SER A 145 2.31 2.32 3.02
CA SER A 145 2.88 3.34 2.13
C SER A 145 1.98 3.61 0.94
N LYS A 146 1.91 4.89 0.55
CA LYS A 146 1.06 5.34 -0.55
C LYS A 146 1.84 5.21 -1.87
N PHE A 147 1.25 4.49 -2.83
CA PHE A 147 1.78 4.30 -4.18
C PHE A 147 0.87 4.99 -5.18
N LYS A 148 1.46 5.71 -6.13
CA LYS A 148 0.71 6.43 -7.15
C LYS A 148 0.02 5.45 -8.11
N ALA A 149 -1.25 5.70 -8.44
CA ALA A 149 -1.98 4.97 -9.48
C ALA A 149 -1.67 5.52 -10.88
N VAL A 150 -2.10 4.77 -11.90
CA VAL A 150 -2.15 5.25 -13.30
C VAL A 150 -3.26 6.31 -13.40
N ASN A 151 -3.06 7.45 -12.78
CA ASN A 151 -4.02 8.54 -12.79
C ASN A 151 -3.32 9.89 -12.61
N SER A 152 -3.87 10.95 -13.24
CA SER A 152 -3.44 12.32 -12.98
C SER A 152 -4.31 12.96 -11.88
N ARG A 153 -3.74 13.94 -11.15
CA ARG A 153 -4.50 14.72 -10.16
C ARG A 153 -5.70 15.42 -10.79
N ASP A 154 -5.59 15.79 -12.05
CA ASP A 154 -6.63 16.53 -12.76
C ASP A 154 -7.82 15.65 -13.15
N LYS A 155 -7.62 14.34 -13.22
CA LYS A 155 -8.69 13.35 -13.48
C LYS A 155 -9.25 12.72 -12.20
N ASN A 156 -8.94 13.29 -11.03
CA ASN A 156 -9.55 12.91 -9.75
C ASN A 156 -10.35 14.09 -9.17
N PHE A 157 -11.62 13.84 -8.92
CA PHE A 157 -12.59 14.83 -8.46
C PHE A 157 -13.02 14.51 -7.03
N THR A 158 -12.72 15.42 -6.10
CA THR A 158 -13.24 15.41 -4.73
C THR A 158 -14.18 16.59 -4.55
N LYS A 159 -15.09 16.58 -3.58
CA LYS A 159 -16.01 17.66 -3.29
C LYS A 159 -15.31 19.03 -3.24
N LYS A 160 -14.14 19.10 -2.57
CA LYS A 160 -13.35 20.34 -2.46
C LYS A 160 -12.73 20.75 -3.81
N SER A 161 -12.21 19.78 -4.57
CA SER A 161 -11.54 20.08 -5.85
C SER A 161 -12.52 20.53 -6.93
N VAL A 162 -13.71 19.91 -7.00
CA VAL A 162 -14.75 20.30 -7.96
C VAL A 162 -15.25 21.71 -7.68
N LYS A 163 -15.62 22.01 -6.44
CA LYS A 163 -16.07 23.36 -6.05
C LYS A 163 -15.03 24.43 -6.36
N ARG A 164 -13.74 24.15 -6.09
CA ARG A 164 -12.66 25.08 -6.44
C ARG A 164 -12.54 25.29 -7.95
N ARG A 165 -12.68 24.21 -8.76
CA ARG A 165 -12.60 24.30 -10.22
C ARG A 165 -13.78 25.06 -10.79
N ILE A 166 -15.00 24.81 -10.31
CA ILE A 166 -16.22 25.56 -10.69
C ILE A 166 -16.00 27.06 -10.41
N LYS A 167 -15.60 27.42 -9.18
CA LYS A 167 -15.32 28.82 -8.83
C LYS A 167 -14.25 29.45 -9.74
N LYS A 168 -13.17 28.72 -10.05
CA LYS A 168 -12.12 29.23 -10.94
C LYS A 168 -12.62 29.41 -12.38
N THR A 169 -13.41 28.47 -12.89
CA THR A 169 -13.96 28.54 -14.26
C THR A 169 -14.95 29.70 -14.35
N GLN A 170 -15.81 29.89 -13.35
CA GLN A 170 -16.73 31.04 -13.30
C GLN A 170 -15.97 32.37 -13.32
N ALA A 171 -14.97 32.53 -12.45
CA ALA A 171 -14.16 33.75 -12.43
C ALA A 171 -13.42 34.01 -13.74
N ASN A 172 -13.06 32.94 -14.50
CA ASN A 172 -12.49 33.13 -15.83
C ASN A 172 -13.55 33.56 -16.85
N ILE A 173 -14.74 32.98 -16.82
CA ILE A 173 -15.87 33.39 -17.67
C ILE A 173 -16.17 34.89 -17.44
N ASP A 174 -16.35 35.31 -16.18
CA ASP A 174 -16.62 36.69 -15.80
C ASP A 174 -15.52 37.64 -16.33
N ARG A 175 -14.25 37.24 -16.21
CA ARG A 175 -13.13 38.01 -16.72
C ARG A 175 -13.12 38.14 -18.26
N TYR A 176 -13.50 37.07 -18.97
CA TYR A 176 -13.56 37.12 -20.44
C TYR A 176 -14.80 37.89 -20.94
N LEU A 177 -15.92 37.83 -20.22
CA LEU A 177 -17.08 38.68 -20.50
C LEU A 177 -16.73 40.14 -20.34
N ALA A 178 -16.08 40.52 -19.23
CA ALA A 178 -15.61 41.90 -19.02
C ALA A 178 -14.62 42.38 -20.12
N LYS A 179 -13.81 41.45 -20.66
CA LYS A 179 -12.94 41.79 -21.79
C LYS A 179 -13.74 41.96 -23.09
N LEU A 180 -14.77 41.14 -23.29
CA LEU A 180 -15.65 41.26 -24.46
C LEU A 180 -16.37 42.62 -24.47
N ASP A 181 -16.87 43.05 -23.28
CA ASP A 181 -17.49 44.37 -23.13
C ASP A 181 -16.51 45.51 -23.47
N ALA A 182 -15.22 45.37 -23.10
CA ALA A 182 -14.20 46.39 -23.38
C ALA A 182 -13.78 46.45 -24.86
N VAL A 183 -13.94 45.36 -25.63
CA VAL A 183 -13.63 45.31 -27.07
C VAL A 183 -14.59 46.17 -27.89
N ASP A 184 -15.77 46.53 -27.36
CA ASP A 184 -16.71 47.42 -28.03
C ASP A 184 -16.20 48.84 -28.23
N GLU A 185 -15.10 49.22 -27.56
CA GLU A 185 -14.41 50.52 -27.70
C GLU A 185 -13.29 50.54 -28.77
N GLU A 186 -12.98 49.37 -29.42
CA GLU A 186 -11.89 49.24 -30.39
C GLU A 186 -12.34 49.50 -31.84
N GLU A 187 -11.36 49.62 -32.78
CA GLU A 187 -11.64 49.75 -34.23
C GLU A 187 -12.37 48.53 -34.79
N PRO A 188 -13.29 48.69 -35.78
CA PRO A 188 -14.22 47.66 -36.23
C PRO A 188 -13.57 46.35 -36.67
N GLU A 189 -12.48 46.39 -37.44
CA GLU A 189 -11.80 45.19 -37.97
C GLU A 189 -11.10 44.37 -36.87
N ILE A 190 -10.41 45.02 -35.93
CA ILE A 190 -9.73 44.39 -34.76
C ILE A 190 -10.77 43.87 -33.82
N ARG A 191 -11.86 44.62 -33.59
CA ARG A 191 -12.98 44.26 -32.74
C ARG A 191 -13.65 42.97 -33.14
N GLU A 192 -13.91 42.72 -34.41
CA GLU A 192 -14.60 41.50 -34.87
C GLU A 192 -13.78 40.21 -34.65
N VAL A 193 -12.49 40.22 -34.98
CA VAL A 193 -11.58 39.08 -34.76
C VAL A 193 -11.40 38.80 -33.29
N THR A 194 -11.14 39.82 -32.46
CA THR A 194 -10.93 39.67 -31.01
C THR A 194 -12.21 39.24 -30.30
N ALA A 195 -13.37 39.77 -30.71
CA ALA A 195 -14.66 39.38 -30.15
C ALA A 195 -15.01 37.92 -30.44
N GLU A 196 -14.75 37.42 -31.66
CA GLU A 196 -15.01 36.05 -32.01
C GLU A 196 -14.11 35.04 -31.22
N GLU A 197 -12.81 35.37 -31.07
CA GLU A 197 -11.91 34.56 -30.23
C GLU A 197 -12.35 34.52 -28.77
N LEU A 198 -12.84 35.63 -28.21
CA LEU A 198 -13.33 35.71 -26.84
C LEU A 198 -14.62 34.91 -26.67
N ARG A 199 -15.57 34.98 -27.62
CA ARG A 199 -16.81 34.19 -27.63
C ARG A 199 -16.50 32.69 -27.65
N GLN A 200 -15.56 32.23 -28.51
CA GLN A 200 -15.15 30.83 -28.57
C GLN A 200 -14.53 30.35 -27.25
N LYS A 201 -13.69 31.19 -26.60
CA LYS A 201 -13.12 30.88 -25.29
C LYS A 201 -14.20 30.80 -24.21
N ILE A 202 -15.18 31.72 -24.21
CA ILE A 202 -16.31 31.69 -23.27
C ILE A 202 -17.13 30.42 -23.46
N ALA A 203 -17.55 30.11 -24.70
CA ALA A 203 -18.32 28.89 -25.00
C ALA A 203 -17.59 27.60 -24.55
N SER A 204 -16.27 27.52 -24.78
CA SER A 204 -15.45 26.41 -24.28
C SER A 204 -15.43 26.30 -22.76
N MET A 205 -15.43 27.43 -22.04
CA MET A 205 -15.47 27.47 -20.58
C MET A 205 -16.85 27.13 -20.02
N GLU A 206 -17.91 27.52 -20.68
CA GLU A 206 -19.29 27.16 -20.32
C GLU A 206 -19.52 25.66 -20.49
N ALA A 207 -19.09 25.07 -21.60
CA ALA A 207 -19.11 23.61 -21.78
C ALA A 207 -18.35 22.88 -20.67
N LYS A 208 -17.17 23.39 -20.30
CA LYS A 208 -16.40 22.88 -19.16
C LYS A 208 -17.11 23.07 -17.82
N MET A 209 -17.85 24.13 -17.65
CA MET A 209 -18.64 24.39 -16.44
C MET A 209 -19.74 23.34 -16.29
N GLU A 210 -20.46 23.00 -17.36
CA GLU A 210 -21.49 21.96 -17.33
C GLU A 210 -20.88 20.57 -17.05
N GLU A 211 -19.72 20.23 -17.64
CA GLU A 211 -18.99 19.03 -17.26
C GLU A 211 -18.68 18.98 -15.76
N LEU A 212 -18.18 20.10 -15.20
CA LEU A 212 -17.82 20.19 -13.77
C LEU A 212 -19.05 20.08 -12.85
N LYS A 213 -20.20 20.61 -13.24
CA LYS A 213 -21.47 20.44 -12.50
C LYS A 213 -21.92 18.97 -12.54
N GLY A 214 -21.84 18.30 -13.67
CA GLY A 214 -22.08 16.85 -13.80
C GLY A 214 -21.18 16.03 -12.87
N ARG A 215 -19.86 16.38 -12.83
CA ARG A 215 -18.89 15.75 -11.90
C ARG A 215 -19.22 16.05 -10.43
N GLU A 216 -19.73 17.23 -10.10
CA GLU A 216 -20.16 17.54 -8.72
C GLU A 216 -21.29 16.60 -8.28
N ALA A 217 -22.28 16.34 -9.14
CA ALA A 217 -23.37 15.41 -8.87
C ALA A 217 -22.87 13.98 -8.70
N GLU A 218 -21.97 13.50 -9.58
CA GLU A 218 -21.35 12.19 -9.46
C GLU A 218 -20.59 12.03 -8.12
N VAL A 219 -19.76 13.03 -7.76
CA VAL A 219 -19.02 13.02 -6.49
C VAL A 219 -19.96 13.05 -5.29
N ALA A 220 -21.10 13.76 -5.37
CA ALA A 220 -22.08 13.80 -4.30
C ALA A 220 -22.80 12.45 -4.12
N ALA A 221 -23.04 11.72 -5.19
CA ALA A 221 -23.69 10.40 -5.18
C ALA A 221 -22.70 9.29 -4.76
N HIS A 222 -21.39 9.44 -5.04
CA HIS A 222 -20.39 8.40 -4.76
C HIS A 222 -20.19 8.20 -3.25
N PRO A 223 -20.13 6.94 -2.74
CA PRO A 223 -19.96 6.65 -1.30
C PRO A 223 -18.75 7.33 -0.69
N ASP A 224 -17.60 7.32 -1.39
CA ASP A 224 -16.34 7.90 -0.91
C ASP A 224 -16.23 9.41 -1.14
N LYS A 225 -17.28 10.06 -1.68
CA LYS A 225 -17.30 11.50 -2.00
C LYS A 225 -16.14 11.94 -2.89
N GLN A 226 -15.68 11.03 -3.76
CA GLN A 226 -14.68 11.28 -4.79
C GLN A 226 -14.85 10.33 -5.98
N VAL A 227 -14.47 10.79 -7.17
CA VAL A 227 -14.51 10.05 -8.43
C VAL A 227 -13.18 10.18 -9.13
N SER A 228 -12.62 9.05 -9.56
CA SER A 228 -11.37 8.97 -10.32
C SER A 228 -11.67 8.41 -11.71
N VAL A 229 -11.48 9.24 -12.74
CA VAL A 229 -11.92 8.90 -14.12
C VAL A 229 -11.04 7.85 -14.79
N THR A 230 -9.73 7.87 -14.50
CA THR A 230 -8.79 6.96 -15.18
C THR A 230 -8.69 5.60 -14.51
N ASP A 231 -8.79 5.58 -13.18
CA ASP A 231 -8.73 4.38 -12.35
C ASP A 231 -9.75 4.55 -11.22
N GLU A 232 -10.92 3.92 -11.37
CA GLU A 232 -12.09 4.09 -10.51
C GLU A 232 -11.83 3.73 -9.05
N ASP A 233 -10.91 2.79 -8.80
CA ASP A 233 -10.57 2.34 -7.45
C ASP A 233 -9.51 3.22 -6.76
N ALA A 234 -8.79 4.06 -7.52
CA ALA A 234 -7.77 4.94 -6.95
C ALA A 234 -8.39 6.06 -6.13
N ARG A 235 -7.75 6.42 -5.01
CA ARG A 235 -8.22 7.47 -4.09
C ARG A 235 -7.17 8.54 -3.85
N SER A 236 -7.64 9.76 -3.59
CA SER A 236 -6.77 10.85 -3.14
C SER A 236 -6.38 10.61 -1.68
N MET A 237 -5.10 10.42 -1.43
CA MET A 237 -4.53 10.12 -0.13
C MET A 237 -3.55 11.19 0.30
N MET A 238 -3.58 11.56 1.56
CA MET A 238 -2.60 12.49 2.14
C MET A 238 -1.21 11.84 2.20
N LYS A 239 -0.17 12.62 1.92
CA LYS A 239 1.23 12.21 2.11
C LYS A 239 1.76 12.71 3.44
N PRO A 240 2.68 11.97 4.09
CA PRO A 240 3.52 12.55 5.14
C PRO A 240 4.23 13.80 4.61
N GLY A 241 4.29 14.86 5.41
CA GLY A 241 4.87 16.14 4.96
C GLY A 241 3.98 17.03 4.11
N GLY A 242 2.72 16.64 3.90
CA GLY A 242 1.72 17.44 3.18
C GLY A 242 1.52 17.07 1.72
N GLY A 243 0.48 17.64 1.12
CA GLY A 243 0.05 17.31 -0.24
C GLY A 243 -0.75 16.01 -0.32
N SER A 244 -1.14 15.64 -1.55
CA SER A 244 -1.90 14.41 -1.80
C SER A 244 -1.40 13.67 -3.04
N VAL A 245 -1.59 12.36 -3.05
CA VAL A 245 -1.37 11.49 -4.19
C VAL A 245 -2.66 10.76 -4.52
N VAL A 246 -2.97 10.60 -5.79
CA VAL A 246 -4.04 9.69 -6.23
C VAL A 246 -3.41 8.32 -6.42
N GLY A 247 -3.84 7.36 -5.62
CA GLY A 247 -3.19 6.05 -5.60
C GLY A 247 -3.87 5.06 -4.68
N TYR A 248 -3.05 4.13 -4.21
CA TYR A 248 -3.42 3.04 -3.33
C TYR A 248 -2.55 3.04 -2.08
N ASN A 249 -3.09 2.46 -1.02
CA ASN A 249 -2.40 2.24 0.22
C ASN A 249 -1.90 0.80 0.29
N VAL A 250 -0.59 0.61 0.27
CA VAL A 250 0.05 -0.70 0.37
C VAL A 250 0.45 -0.95 1.81
N GLN A 251 -0.11 -1.99 2.40
CA GLN A 251 0.19 -2.45 3.74
C GLN A 251 1.17 -3.61 3.68
N THR A 252 2.16 -3.64 4.57
CA THR A 252 3.13 -4.73 4.69
C THR A 252 3.31 -5.13 6.14
N ALA A 253 3.55 -6.43 6.37
CA ALA A 253 4.07 -6.96 7.62
C ALA A 253 5.47 -7.51 7.36
N VAL A 254 6.47 -7.01 8.05
CA VAL A 254 7.90 -7.28 7.85
C VAL A 254 8.44 -7.99 9.07
N ASP A 255 9.04 -9.17 8.88
CA ASP A 255 9.69 -9.92 9.96
C ASP A 255 11.03 -9.30 10.36
N GLU A 256 11.37 -9.40 11.64
CA GLU A 256 12.55 -8.77 12.23
C GLU A 256 13.88 -9.40 11.78
N LYS A 257 13.91 -10.70 11.44
CA LYS A 257 15.17 -11.45 11.26
C LYS A 257 15.96 -10.98 10.04
N HIS A 258 15.30 -10.90 8.88
CA HIS A 258 15.96 -10.55 7.61
C HIS A 258 15.25 -9.44 6.85
N HIS A 259 14.35 -8.67 7.49
CA HIS A 259 13.57 -7.60 6.88
C HIS A 259 12.72 -8.07 5.67
N MET A 260 12.29 -9.34 5.68
CA MET A 260 11.48 -9.91 4.63
C MET A 260 10.00 -9.65 4.86
N ILE A 261 9.27 -9.46 3.77
CA ILE A 261 7.83 -9.18 3.81
C ILE A 261 7.08 -10.51 3.95
N VAL A 262 6.46 -10.73 5.12
CA VAL A 262 5.65 -11.90 5.43
C VAL A 262 4.29 -11.86 4.75
N SER A 263 3.66 -10.69 4.78
CA SER A 263 2.37 -10.47 4.12
C SER A 263 2.24 -9.03 3.65
N HIS A 264 1.44 -8.86 2.61
CA HIS A 264 1.10 -7.54 2.08
C HIS A 264 -0.36 -7.50 1.66
N GLU A 265 -0.91 -6.29 1.59
CA GLU A 265 -2.23 -6.03 1.00
C GLU A 265 -2.26 -4.65 0.36
N VAL A 266 -2.98 -4.53 -0.73
CA VAL A 266 -3.26 -3.25 -1.35
C VAL A 266 -4.72 -2.90 -1.11
N THR A 267 -4.94 -1.72 -0.53
CA THR A 267 -6.28 -1.19 -0.27
C THR A 267 -6.41 0.22 -0.86
N ASN A 268 -7.63 0.65 -1.07
CA ASN A 268 -7.97 2.03 -1.39
C ASN A 268 -8.42 2.84 -0.15
N ASP A 269 -8.34 2.25 1.03
CA ASP A 269 -8.55 2.97 2.28
C ASP A 269 -7.51 4.08 2.44
N THR A 270 -7.98 5.29 2.69
CA THR A 270 -7.11 6.48 2.78
C THR A 270 -6.36 6.58 4.09
N THR A 271 -6.75 5.79 5.11
CA THR A 271 -6.16 5.74 6.46
C THR A 271 -5.74 4.33 6.83
N ASP A 272 -4.82 4.21 7.77
CA ASP A 272 -4.26 2.92 8.21
C ASP A 272 -5.01 2.32 9.43
N ARG A 273 -5.94 3.06 10.03
CA ARG A 273 -6.62 2.72 11.29
C ARG A 273 -7.28 1.35 11.34
N GLN A 274 -7.88 0.91 10.22
CA GLN A 274 -8.63 -0.35 10.14
C GLN A 274 -7.83 -1.47 9.48
N GLN A 275 -6.50 -1.34 9.41
CA GLN A 275 -5.65 -2.31 8.73
C GLN A 275 -4.89 -3.22 9.70
N LEU A 276 -4.69 -2.81 10.96
CA LEU A 276 -3.84 -3.49 11.92
C LEU A 276 -4.18 -4.98 12.08
N ASP A 277 -5.41 -5.28 12.50
CA ASP A 277 -5.84 -6.65 12.79
C ASP A 277 -5.84 -7.54 11.55
N LYS A 278 -6.25 -7.01 10.41
CA LYS A 278 -6.29 -7.73 9.13
C LYS A 278 -4.90 -8.17 8.69
N VAL A 279 -3.94 -7.24 8.72
CA VAL A 279 -2.54 -7.49 8.32
C VAL A 279 -1.85 -8.39 9.35
N ALA A 280 -2.06 -8.16 10.64
CA ALA A 280 -1.49 -8.94 11.73
C ALA A 280 -1.96 -10.40 11.73
N LYS A 281 -3.27 -10.63 11.60
CA LYS A 281 -3.86 -11.99 11.53
C LYS A 281 -3.36 -12.75 10.30
N ARG A 282 -3.21 -12.07 9.16
CA ARG A 282 -2.65 -12.65 7.95
C ARG A 282 -1.17 -13.04 8.15
N ALA A 283 -0.37 -12.15 8.73
CA ALA A 283 1.03 -12.44 9.02
C ALA A 283 1.18 -13.64 9.97
N LYS A 284 0.40 -13.68 11.06
CA LYS A 284 0.37 -14.81 12.00
C LYS A 284 0.03 -16.13 11.30
N LYS A 285 -0.97 -16.12 10.41
CA LYS A 285 -1.37 -17.30 9.64
C LYS A 285 -0.26 -17.80 8.73
N VAL A 286 0.39 -16.91 7.98
CA VAL A 286 1.48 -17.24 7.04
C VAL A 286 2.69 -17.79 7.79
N LEU A 287 3.04 -17.19 8.91
CA LEU A 287 4.14 -17.65 9.77
C LEU A 287 3.81 -18.96 10.52
N ARG A 288 2.55 -19.39 10.56
CA ARG A 288 2.05 -20.51 11.39
C ARG A 288 2.42 -20.33 12.88
N ALA A 289 2.50 -19.10 13.33
CA ALA A 289 2.91 -18.78 14.70
C ALA A 289 1.75 -18.98 15.69
N LYS A 290 2.04 -19.57 16.87
CA LYS A 290 1.05 -19.68 17.96
C LYS A 290 0.74 -18.32 18.56
N THR A 291 1.76 -17.51 18.78
CA THR A 291 1.68 -16.14 19.26
C THR A 291 2.53 -15.24 18.39
N LEU A 292 2.19 -13.96 18.29
CA LEU A 292 2.95 -13.01 17.47
C LEU A 292 2.98 -11.63 18.15
N LYS A 293 4.13 -10.97 18.19
CA LYS A 293 4.22 -9.55 18.50
C LYS A 293 4.11 -8.72 17.22
N VAL A 294 3.35 -7.65 17.27
CA VAL A 294 3.16 -6.74 16.16
C VAL A 294 3.43 -5.32 16.61
N VAL A 295 4.29 -4.62 15.90
CA VAL A 295 4.61 -3.21 16.16
C VAL A 295 4.14 -2.35 14.98
N ALA A 296 3.37 -1.28 15.27
CA ALA A 296 2.89 -0.34 14.27
C ALA A 296 2.89 1.10 14.82
N ASP A 297 2.79 2.10 13.93
CA ASP A 297 2.77 3.49 14.37
C ASP A 297 1.39 3.93 14.93
N ALA A 298 1.34 5.15 15.44
CA ALA A 298 0.14 5.72 16.02
C ALA A 298 -1.03 5.87 15.03
N GLY A 299 -0.76 5.85 13.72
CA GLY A 299 -1.78 5.88 12.67
C GLY A 299 -2.68 4.65 12.65
N TYR A 300 -2.17 3.53 13.18
CA TYR A 300 -2.91 2.27 13.33
C TYR A 300 -3.72 2.16 14.62
N TYR A 301 -3.61 3.14 15.53
CA TYR A 301 -4.29 3.05 16.81
C TYR A 301 -5.81 3.10 16.63
N GLU A 302 -6.45 1.95 16.78
CA GLU A 302 -7.90 1.77 16.79
C GLU A 302 -8.25 0.68 17.78
N GLY A 303 -9.11 1.01 18.75
CA GLY A 303 -9.39 0.15 19.90
C GLY A 303 -9.94 -1.23 19.52
N LYS A 304 -10.83 -1.30 18.53
CA LYS A 304 -11.38 -2.58 18.05
C LYS A 304 -10.32 -3.44 17.40
N ALA A 305 -9.49 -2.86 16.55
CA ALA A 305 -8.42 -3.59 15.85
C ALA A 305 -7.38 -4.14 16.85
N ILE A 306 -7.04 -3.36 17.89
CA ILE A 306 -6.17 -3.82 18.97
C ILE A 306 -6.82 -4.98 19.73
N ALA A 307 -8.10 -4.87 20.12
CA ALA A 307 -8.81 -5.95 20.80
C ALA A 307 -8.91 -7.23 19.96
N GLU A 308 -9.13 -7.10 18.64
CA GLU A 308 -9.12 -8.21 17.70
C GLU A 308 -7.74 -8.88 17.54
N CYS A 309 -6.65 -8.11 17.69
CA CYS A 309 -5.30 -8.67 17.74
C CYS A 309 -5.13 -9.54 18.99
N TYR A 310 -5.49 -9.00 20.19
CA TYR A 310 -5.37 -9.75 21.43
C TYR A 310 -6.27 -10.99 21.47
N ALA A 311 -7.48 -10.92 20.92
CA ALA A 311 -8.37 -12.08 20.78
C ALA A 311 -7.79 -13.18 19.85
N ALA A 312 -6.83 -12.83 19.00
CA ALA A 312 -6.12 -13.74 18.11
C ALA A 312 -4.71 -14.09 18.63
N ASP A 313 -4.40 -13.93 19.91
CA ASP A 313 -3.06 -14.12 20.52
C ASP A 313 -1.96 -13.32 19.83
N ILE A 314 -2.28 -12.09 19.45
CA ILE A 314 -1.33 -11.15 18.86
C ILE A 314 -1.14 -9.97 19.83
N THR A 315 0.07 -9.78 20.32
CA THR A 315 0.43 -8.64 21.16
C THR A 315 0.70 -7.42 20.29
N ALA A 316 -0.22 -6.47 20.27
CA ALA A 316 -0.11 -5.24 19.49
C ALA A 316 0.59 -4.13 20.30
N LEU A 317 1.72 -3.65 19.80
CA LEU A 317 2.52 -2.54 20.33
C LEU A 317 2.29 -1.30 19.46
N VAL A 318 1.26 -0.53 19.78
CA VAL A 318 0.82 0.65 19.02
C VAL A 318 0.68 1.84 19.94
N PRO A 319 1.41 2.94 19.72
CA PRO A 319 1.32 4.12 20.59
C PRO A 319 -0.03 4.83 20.42
N LYS A 320 -0.62 5.20 21.55
CA LYS A 320 -1.86 5.97 21.57
C LYS A 320 -1.60 7.42 21.20
N THR A 321 -2.34 7.94 20.22
CA THR A 321 -2.35 9.36 19.90
C THR A 321 -3.33 10.08 20.86
N ASP A 322 -2.85 11.08 21.58
CA ASP A 322 -3.74 11.97 22.33
C ASP A 322 -4.34 13.01 21.39
N THR A 323 -5.55 12.74 20.94
CA THR A 323 -6.35 13.64 20.07
C THR A 323 -7.35 14.47 20.87
N SER A 324 -7.24 14.50 22.19
CA SER A 324 -8.17 15.23 23.04
C SER A 324 -8.05 16.74 22.85
N PRO A 325 -9.11 17.44 22.41
CA PRO A 325 -9.11 18.89 22.36
C PRO A 325 -9.05 19.55 23.75
N ALA A 326 -9.12 18.76 24.83
CA ALA A 326 -9.03 19.29 26.18
C ALA A 326 -7.64 19.86 26.47
N LYS A 327 -6.55 19.16 26.08
CA LYS A 327 -5.18 19.65 26.28
C LYS A 327 -4.88 20.94 25.53
N SER A 328 -5.33 21.05 24.29
CA SER A 328 -5.15 22.27 23.50
C SER A 328 -5.88 23.48 24.08
N LYS A 329 -6.87 23.24 24.97
CA LYS A 329 -7.63 24.25 25.69
C LYS A 329 -7.17 24.42 27.16
N GLY A 330 -6.00 23.89 27.53
CA GLY A 330 -5.48 23.95 28.88
C GLY A 330 -6.27 23.15 29.93
N ARG A 331 -7.01 22.10 29.48
CA ARG A 331 -7.86 21.29 30.39
C ARG A 331 -7.35 19.87 30.52
N TYR A 332 -7.68 19.26 31.65
CA TYR A 332 -7.37 17.84 31.89
C TYR A 332 -8.03 16.93 30.84
N SER A 333 -7.24 16.06 30.27
CA SER A 333 -7.67 14.99 29.36
C SER A 333 -8.08 13.73 30.14
N LYS A 334 -8.55 12.69 29.45
CA LYS A 334 -8.82 11.39 30.09
C LYS A 334 -7.56 10.75 30.71
N ALA A 335 -6.39 11.03 30.16
CA ALA A 335 -5.12 10.47 30.62
C ALA A 335 -4.71 10.98 32.02
N ASP A 336 -5.24 12.14 32.44
CA ASP A 336 -4.97 12.72 33.76
C ASP A 336 -5.84 12.09 34.85
N PHE A 337 -6.76 11.18 34.50
CA PHE A 337 -7.63 10.44 35.43
C PHE A 337 -7.11 9.02 35.57
N ARG A 338 -6.73 8.63 36.79
CA ARG A 338 -6.22 7.29 37.10
C ARG A 338 -7.37 6.31 37.31
N TYR A 339 -7.39 5.22 36.54
CA TYR A 339 -8.37 4.14 36.75
C TYR A 339 -7.93 3.21 37.87
N ASP A 340 -8.83 2.96 38.81
CA ASP A 340 -8.70 1.99 39.90
C ASP A 340 -9.50 0.73 39.52
N ALA A 341 -8.80 -0.29 39.03
CA ALA A 341 -9.42 -1.54 38.58
C ALA A 341 -10.07 -2.33 39.73
N LYS A 342 -9.56 -2.23 40.96
CA LYS A 342 -10.12 -2.95 42.12
C LYS A 342 -11.52 -2.46 42.46
N HIS A 343 -11.74 -1.14 42.37
CA HIS A 343 -13.02 -0.52 42.76
C HIS A 343 -13.87 -0.17 41.52
N ASN A 344 -13.34 -0.37 40.29
CA ASN A 344 -13.99 0.03 39.05
C ASN A 344 -14.38 1.52 39.06
N GLU A 345 -13.45 2.40 39.41
CA GLU A 345 -13.62 3.84 39.54
C GLU A 345 -12.46 4.60 38.90
N TYR A 346 -12.67 5.86 38.58
CA TYR A 346 -11.60 6.79 38.23
C TYR A 346 -11.28 7.75 39.38
N VAL A 347 -10.03 8.05 39.62
CA VAL A 347 -9.57 9.10 40.51
C VAL A 347 -9.18 10.30 39.67
N CYS A 348 -9.80 11.45 39.92
CA CYS A 348 -9.52 12.70 39.19
C CYS A 348 -8.27 13.41 39.72
N PRO A 349 -7.72 14.44 39.02
CA PRO A 349 -6.59 15.23 39.52
C PRO A 349 -6.80 15.90 40.87
N ALA A 350 -8.04 16.18 41.26
CA ALA A 350 -8.40 16.70 42.59
C ALA A 350 -8.55 15.60 43.65
N GLY A 351 -8.23 14.34 43.36
CA GLY A 351 -8.34 13.21 44.31
C GLY A 351 -9.74 12.62 44.45
N GLU A 352 -10.76 13.15 43.77
CA GLU A 352 -12.13 12.65 43.89
C GLU A 352 -12.37 11.38 43.08
N ARG A 353 -13.17 10.47 43.59
CA ARG A 353 -13.56 9.21 42.95
C ARG A 353 -14.78 9.42 42.07
N LEU A 354 -14.67 8.98 40.81
CA LEU A 354 -15.76 8.94 39.84
C LEU A 354 -16.23 7.50 39.72
N SER A 355 -17.44 7.19 40.18
CA SER A 355 -18.02 5.85 40.05
C SER A 355 -18.82 5.69 38.77
N LYS A 356 -18.98 4.44 38.32
CA LYS A 356 -19.82 4.10 37.15
C LYS A 356 -21.27 4.51 37.45
N ARG A 357 -21.86 5.35 36.62
CA ARG A 357 -23.22 5.91 36.81
C ARG A 357 -24.13 5.74 35.57
N GLY A 358 -23.67 5.07 34.57
CA GLY A 358 -24.48 4.81 33.38
C GLY A 358 -23.68 4.23 32.23
N GLU A 359 -24.40 4.00 31.15
CA GLU A 359 -23.85 3.51 29.88
C GLU A 359 -24.26 4.43 28.72
N SER A 360 -23.42 4.52 27.73
CA SER A 360 -23.73 5.20 26.47
C SER A 360 -23.27 4.33 25.30
N ARG A 361 -24.00 4.36 24.20
CA ARG A 361 -23.62 3.65 22.97
C ARG A 361 -23.14 4.66 21.94
N GLU A 362 -21.89 4.50 21.48
CA GLU A 362 -21.31 5.38 20.48
C GLU A 362 -20.63 4.53 19.39
N LYS A 363 -20.98 4.76 18.14
CA LYS A 363 -20.40 4.04 16.98
C LYS A 363 -20.39 2.52 17.14
N GLY A 364 -21.46 1.97 17.74
CA GLY A 364 -21.59 0.53 18.00
C GLY A 364 -20.72 -0.01 19.15
N ASN A 365 -20.18 0.85 20.00
CA ASN A 365 -19.45 0.46 21.22
C ASN A 365 -20.27 0.80 22.45
N THR A 366 -20.23 -0.07 23.46
CA THR A 366 -20.74 0.22 24.80
C THR A 366 -19.67 0.97 25.59
N LEU A 367 -20.02 2.13 26.10
CA LEU A 367 -19.14 2.98 26.89
C LEU A 367 -19.73 3.14 28.29
N TRP A 368 -18.98 2.80 29.32
CA TRP A 368 -19.32 3.07 30.71
C TRP A 368 -19.00 4.52 31.03
N VAL A 369 -19.95 5.20 31.69
CA VAL A 369 -19.85 6.61 32.08
C VAL A 369 -19.57 6.75 33.53
N TYR A 370 -18.43 7.34 33.87
CA TYR A 370 -17.98 7.61 35.23
C TYR A 370 -18.13 9.09 35.56
N ARG A 371 -18.69 9.42 36.73
CA ARG A 371 -18.88 10.80 37.20
C ARG A 371 -18.98 10.87 38.71
N THR A 372 -18.76 12.08 39.26
CA THR A 372 -18.97 12.41 40.70
C THR A 372 -19.83 13.65 40.82
N LYS A 373 -20.59 13.76 41.89
CA LYS A 373 -21.38 14.98 42.18
C LYS A 373 -20.54 16.12 42.78
N ARG A 374 -19.27 15.88 43.13
CA ARG A 374 -18.41 16.84 43.82
C ARG A 374 -17.79 17.92 42.94
N CYS A 375 -17.97 17.83 41.62
CA CYS A 375 -17.43 18.81 40.63
C CYS A 375 -17.93 20.24 40.83
N GLY A 376 -19.13 20.42 41.41
CA GLY A 376 -19.69 21.76 41.61
C GLY A 376 -18.89 22.64 42.61
N ARG A 377 -18.17 22.02 43.53
CA ARG A 377 -17.35 22.70 44.57
C ARG A 377 -15.83 22.48 44.36
N CYS A 378 -15.42 21.98 43.23
CA CYS A 378 -14.03 21.63 42.92
C CYS A 378 -13.23 22.88 42.51
N ALA A 379 -12.12 23.13 43.21
CA ALA A 379 -11.21 24.23 42.87
C ALA A 379 -10.61 24.13 41.46
N LEU A 380 -10.42 22.88 40.93
CA LEU A 380 -9.88 22.63 39.60
C LEU A 380 -10.96 22.56 38.51
N LYS A 381 -12.22 22.96 38.77
CA LYS A 381 -13.33 22.81 37.83
C LYS A 381 -13.06 23.53 36.50
N ALA A 382 -12.52 24.74 36.53
CA ALA A 382 -12.23 25.56 35.34
C ALA A 382 -11.22 24.88 34.41
N GLU A 383 -10.22 24.20 34.95
CA GLU A 383 -9.20 23.45 34.21
C GLU A 383 -9.66 22.03 33.83
N CYS A 384 -10.84 21.61 34.29
CA CYS A 384 -11.33 20.23 34.11
C CYS A 384 -12.48 20.14 33.10
N THR A 385 -13.54 20.95 33.31
CA THR A 385 -14.76 20.84 32.48
C THR A 385 -15.56 22.14 32.49
N THR A 386 -16.24 22.40 31.34
CA THR A 386 -17.26 23.44 31.18
C THR A 386 -18.65 22.98 31.61
N ASP A 387 -18.84 21.66 31.68
CA ASP A 387 -20.11 21.06 32.10
C ASP A 387 -20.29 21.11 33.62
N ASP A 388 -21.48 20.88 34.12
CA ASP A 388 -21.77 20.81 35.55
C ASP A 388 -20.91 19.74 36.23
N VAL A 389 -20.71 18.60 35.57
CA VAL A 389 -19.89 17.49 36.05
C VAL A 389 -19.00 16.92 34.97
N ARG A 390 -17.76 16.58 35.32
CA ARG A 390 -16.87 15.85 34.42
C ARG A 390 -17.36 14.43 34.21
N LYS A 391 -17.48 14.00 32.95
CA LYS A 391 -17.82 12.63 32.56
C LYS A 391 -16.59 11.99 31.91
N ILE A 392 -16.16 10.83 32.43
CA ILE A 392 -15.14 9.99 31.80
C ILE A 392 -15.84 8.78 31.18
N LYS A 393 -15.59 8.54 29.89
CA LYS A 393 -16.13 7.37 29.19
C LYS A 393 -15.05 6.31 29.09
N ARG A 394 -15.38 5.06 29.48
CA ARG A 394 -14.52 3.89 29.36
C ARG A 394 -15.20 2.87 28.47
N TRP A 395 -14.51 2.40 27.45
CA TRP A 395 -15.00 1.32 26.61
C TRP A 395 -15.06 0.01 27.39
N GLU A 396 -16.06 -0.84 27.12
CA GLU A 396 -16.23 -2.13 27.80
C GLU A 396 -15.01 -3.05 27.73
N LYS A 397 -14.20 -2.96 26.63
CA LYS A 397 -12.95 -3.71 26.43
C LYS A 397 -11.69 -2.83 26.63
N GLU A 398 -11.78 -1.75 27.39
CA GLU A 398 -10.64 -0.84 27.58
C GLU A 398 -9.50 -1.45 28.42
N ASP A 399 -9.77 -2.51 29.16
CA ASP A 399 -8.75 -3.34 29.83
C ASP A 399 -7.71 -3.91 28.87
N VAL A 400 -8.14 -4.30 27.66
CA VAL A 400 -7.24 -4.74 26.59
C VAL A 400 -6.33 -3.60 26.13
N LEU A 401 -6.87 -2.38 26.05
CA LEU A 401 -6.08 -1.20 25.67
C LEU A 401 -5.09 -0.80 26.77
N ASP A 402 -5.50 -0.93 28.04
CA ASP A 402 -4.61 -0.71 29.19
C ASP A 402 -3.46 -1.73 29.20
N LYS A 403 -3.76 -3.01 28.91
CA LYS A 403 -2.75 -4.06 28.75
C LYS A 403 -1.80 -3.74 27.59
N ALA A 404 -2.33 -3.32 26.43
CA ALA A 404 -1.51 -2.92 25.28
C ALA A 404 -0.57 -1.75 25.61
N ALA A 405 -1.08 -0.74 26.35
CA ALA A 405 -0.27 0.38 26.79
C ALA A 405 0.83 -0.03 27.78
N THR A 406 0.54 -1.00 28.66
CA THR A 406 1.52 -1.57 29.61
C THR A 406 2.61 -2.34 28.86
N ASN A 407 2.23 -3.21 27.91
CA ASN A 407 3.18 -3.96 27.10
C ASN A 407 4.10 -3.02 26.31
N LEU A 408 3.57 -1.95 25.72
CA LEU A 408 4.38 -0.97 25.00
C LEU A 408 5.38 -0.24 25.91
N LYS A 409 5.00 0.06 27.17
CA LYS A 409 5.94 0.66 28.15
C LYS A 409 7.07 -0.28 28.55
N GLN A 410 6.83 -1.58 28.54
CA GLN A 410 7.85 -2.60 28.84
C GLN A 410 8.85 -2.81 27.67
N GLU A 411 8.52 -2.33 26.48
CA GLU A 411 9.37 -2.43 25.29
C GLU A 411 9.71 -1.03 24.72
N PRO A 412 10.57 -0.27 25.39
CA PRO A 412 10.86 1.14 25.02
C PRO A 412 11.47 1.30 23.62
N ASP A 413 12.16 0.28 23.13
CA ASP A 413 12.78 0.27 21.81
C ASP A 413 11.85 -0.12 20.66
N ALA A 414 10.62 -0.56 20.94
CA ALA A 414 9.70 -1.08 19.93
C ALA A 414 9.49 -0.12 18.75
N MET A 415 9.38 1.19 19.01
CA MET A 415 9.18 2.18 17.94
C MET A 415 10.44 2.41 17.10
N ARG A 416 11.63 2.32 17.70
CA ARG A 416 12.91 2.40 16.98
C ARG A 416 13.10 1.17 16.10
N GLN A 417 12.82 -0.04 16.63
CA GLN A 417 12.86 -1.29 15.88
C GLN A 417 11.87 -1.27 14.72
N ARG A 418 10.63 -0.85 14.96
CA ARG A 418 9.63 -0.69 13.91
C ARG A 418 10.16 0.16 12.76
N LYS A 419 10.71 1.33 13.06
CA LYS A 419 11.22 2.25 12.05
C LYS A 419 12.29 1.60 11.18
N ALA A 420 13.27 0.96 11.79
CA ALA A 420 14.34 0.26 11.09
C ALA A 420 13.82 -0.87 10.18
N LEU A 421 12.81 -1.62 10.65
CA LEU A 421 12.25 -2.76 9.91
C LEU A 421 11.46 -2.34 8.67
N VAL A 422 10.63 -1.30 8.77
CA VAL A 422 9.70 -0.94 7.69
C VAL A 422 10.27 0.03 6.65
N GLU A 423 11.27 0.84 7.02
CA GLU A 423 11.90 1.77 6.07
C GLU A 423 12.68 1.02 4.98
N HIS A 424 13.34 -0.08 5.32
CA HIS A 424 14.14 -0.86 4.38
C HIS A 424 13.33 -1.43 3.21
N PRO A 425 12.21 -2.19 3.41
CA PRO A 425 11.42 -2.73 2.31
C PRO A 425 10.85 -1.65 1.40
N PHE A 426 10.19 -0.63 1.95
CA PHE A 426 9.60 0.43 1.14
C PHE A 426 10.63 1.29 0.42
N GLY A 427 11.78 1.55 1.04
CA GLY A 427 12.90 2.23 0.41
C GLY A 427 13.43 1.42 -0.79
N THR A 428 13.69 0.13 -0.58
CA THR A 428 14.16 -0.78 -1.65
C THR A 428 13.15 -0.89 -2.79
N LEU A 429 11.87 -1.15 -2.47
CA LEU A 429 10.81 -1.27 -3.48
C LEU A 429 10.70 0.00 -4.34
N LYS A 430 10.69 1.18 -3.71
CA LYS A 430 10.47 2.45 -4.43
C LYS A 430 11.71 2.96 -5.16
N GLN A 431 12.88 2.90 -4.53
CA GLN A 431 14.11 3.49 -5.07
C GLN A 431 14.90 2.49 -5.91
N ALA A 432 15.28 1.34 -5.34
CA ALA A 432 16.14 0.38 -6.02
C ALA A 432 15.40 -0.46 -7.07
N MET A 433 14.11 -0.79 -6.82
CA MET A 433 13.31 -1.62 -7.73
C MET A 433 12.32 -0.83 -8.59
N GLY A 434 12.32 0.51 -8.50
CA GLY A 434 11.54 1.39 -9.36
C GLY A 434 10.01 1.34 -9.17
N ALA A 435 9.51 0.80 -8.07
CA ALA A 435 8.07 0.72 -7.75
C ALA A 435 7.52 2.08 -7.31
N THR A 436 7.68 3.14 -8.08
CA THR A 436 7.24 4.49 -7.73
C THR A 436 5.75 4.71 -7.99
N HIS A 437 5.19 3.98 -8.94
CA HIS A 437 3.78 4.02 -9.33
C HIS A 437 3.37 2.68 -9.94
N PHE A 438 2.08 2.40 -9.91
CA PHE A 438 1.52 1.22 -10.58
C PHE A 438 1.40 1.43 -12.09
N LEU A 439 1.58 0.36 -12.85
CA LEU A 439 1.37 0.32 -14.29
C LEU A 439 -0.01 -0.23 -14.65
N THR A 440 -0.70 -0.87 -13.71
CA THR A 440 -2.03 -1.42 -13.87
C THR A 440 -3.10 -0.57 -13.19
N LYS A 441 -4.35 -0.75 -13.60
CA LYS A 441 -5.53 -0.07 -13.06
C LYS A 441 -6.43 -1.07 -12.34
N ARG A 442 -7.25 -0.56 -11.42
CA ARG A 442 -8.19 -1.29 -10.59
C ARG A 442 -7.53 -2.21 -9.57
N LEU A 443 -8.12 -2.26 -8.42
CA LEU A 443 -7.59 -2.92 -7.22
C LEU A 443 -7.14 -4.37 -7.44
N PRO A 444 -7.88 -5.24 -8.17
CA PRO A 444 -7.43 -6.62 -8.41
C PRO A 444 -6.12 -6.71 -9.19
N SER A 445 -5.91 -5.85 -10.20
CA SER A 445 -4.69 -5.83 -11.01
C SER A 445 -3.51 -5.23 -10.24
N VAL A 446 -3.77 -4.16 -9.49
CA VAL A 446 -2.76 -3.50 -8.64
C VAL A 446 -2.28 -4.43 -7.52
N ARG A 447 -3.17 -5.25 -6.96
CA ARG A 447 -2.81 -6.30 -5.99
C ARG A 447 -1.86 -7.34 -6.57
N ALA A 448 -2.13 -7.80 -7.80
CA ALA A 448 -1.23 -8.74 -8.47
C ALA A 448 0.12 -8.11 -8.81
N GLU A 449 0.13 -6.86 -9.27
CA GLU A 449 1.35 -6.11 -9.55
C GLU A 449 2.21 -5.93 -8.29
N MET A 450 1.61 -5.57 -7.15
CA MET A 450 2.33 -5.46 -5.89
C MET A 450 2.85 -6.82 -5.41
N SER A 451 2.12 -7.91 -5.66
CA SER A 451 2.60 -9.25 -5.32
C SER A 451 3.87 -9.63 -6.09
N LEU A 452 4.02 -9.23 -7.35
CA LEU A 452 5.26 -9.40 -8.11
C LEU A 452 6.41 -8.57 -7.53
N HIS A 453 6.14 -7.34 -7.09
CA HIS A 453 7.15 -6.52 -6.40
C HIS A 453 7.62 -7.15 -5.10
N VAL A 454 6.68 -7.64 -4.28
CA VAL A 454 7.00 -8.29 -3.00
C VAL A 454 7.74 -9.60 -3.21
N LEU A 455 7.34 -10.41 -4.19
CA LEU A 455 8.02 -11.63 -4.57
C LEU A 455 9.47 -11.35 -4.96
N ALA A 456 9.69 -10.40 -5.86
CA ALA A 456 11.04 -10.02 -6.31
C ALA A 456 11.87 -9.45 -5.16
N TYR A 457 11.29 -8.63 -4.28
CA TYR A 457 11.97 -8.14 -3.09
C TYR A 457 12.42 -9.28 -2.17
N ASN A 458 11.51 -10.19 -1.83
CA ASN A 458 11.81 -11.32 -0.96
C ASN A 458 12.83 -12.27 -1.60
N MET A 459 12.74 -12.50 -2.91
CA MET A 459 13.70 -13.36 -3.64
C MET A 459 15.10 -12.75 -3.62
N LYS A 460 15.26 -11.45 -3.88
CA LYS A 460 16.55 -10.75 -3.72
C LYS A 460 17.10 -10.87 -2.30
N ARG A 461 16.24 -10.75 -1.29
CA ARG A 461 16.67 -10.90 0.11
C ARG A 461 17.10 -12.32 0.42
N ALA A 462 16.32 -13.32 -0.01
CA ALA A 462 16.64 -14.74 0.19
C ALA A 462 17.98 -15.10 -0.46
N ILE A 463 18.19 -14.72 -1.73
CA ILE A 463 19.46 -14.95 -2.45
C ILE A 463 20.62 -14.26 -1.74
N LYS A 464 20.45 -13.03 -1.25
CA LYS A 464 21.49 -12.30 -0.51
C LYS A 464 21.87 -12.98 0.81
N VAL A 465 20.92 -13.66 1.48
CA VAL A 465 21.12 -14.28 2.79
C VAL A 465 21.65 -15.70 2.67
N LEU A 466 21.17 -16.47 1.72
CA LEU A 466 21.45 -17.92 1.60
C LEU A 466 22.41 -18.26 0.44
N GLY A 467 22.54 -17.38 -0.57
CA GLY A 467 23.11 -17.73 -1.87
C GLY A 467 22.08 -18.40 -2.80
N ALA A 468 22.37 -18.43 -4.10
CA ALA A 468 21.49 -19.04 -5.09
C ALA A 468 21.47 -20.57 -4.95
N GLU A 469 22.62 -21.21 -4.83
CA GLU A 469 22.78 -22.66 -4.74
C GLU A 469 21.91 -23.28 -3.66
N ARG A 470 22.00 -22.78 -2.42
CA ARG A 470 21.22 -23.32 -1.30
C ARG A 470 19.70 -23.22 -1.51
N ILE A 471 19.23 -22.19 -2.21
CA ILE A 471 17.81 -22.07 -2.54
C ILE A 471 17.43 -23.08 -3.63
N ILE A 472 18.28 -23.27 -4.62
CA ILE A 472 18.08 -24.23 -5.72
C ILE A 472 18.03 -25.66 -5.15
N ASP A 473 18.99 -26.01 -4.28
CA ASP A 473 19.04 -27.33 -3.62
C ASP A 473 17.74 -27.62 -2.84
N ALA A 474 17.23 -26.62 -2.10
CA ALA A 474 15.98 -26.77 -1.37
C ALA A 474 14.73 -26.89 -2.27
N LEU A 475 14.85 -26.48 -3.52
CA LEU A 475 13.77 -26.61 -4.53
C LEU A 475 13.84 -27.94 -5.31
N GLN A 476 14.97 -28.65 -5.29
CA GLN A 476 15.08 -29.95 -5.92
C GLN A 476 14.21 -30.98 -5.17
N PRO A 477 13.63 -31.96 -5.85
CA PRO A 477 12.97 -33.07 -5.17
C PRO A 477 14.01 -33.89 -4.39
N ALA A 478 13.67 -34.22 -3.14
CA ALA A 478 14.47 -35.11 -2.30
C ALA A 478 14.53 -36.52 -2.86
#